data_0d532c572d9a6786a56f920dc8aa4c0b
#
_entry.id   0d532c572d9a6786a56f920dc8aa4c0b
#
_cell.length_a   1.000
_cell.length_b   1.000
_cell.length_c   1.000
_cell.angle_alpha   90.00
_cell.angle_beta   90.00
_cell.angle_gamma   90.00
#
_symmetry.space_group_name_H-M   'P 1'
#
loop_
_entity.id
_entity.type
_entity.pdbx_description
1 polymer ?
#
loop_
_entity_poly.entity_id
_entity_poly.type
_entity_poly.pdbx_seq_one_letter_code
_entity_poly.pdbx_strand_id
1 'polypeptide(L)'
;TIRRTIESFTAKYQEDSVFAQQVDASVRRILAAKLESYPDFNIDAVLPPIEELDDLGQFASVSLKTASEGITLLSPSHEFLAGLLPQPPSFSEYITIFTDIRSMRQCGDCENLNRLSTFAFANTLINLYGSQGSRQISDSRISSYSFVQLTEILNQVTNPSDPYMADNLKRSKWVIFNFQGLDADLDQTYALKRMLAERFDLLQGKNVMVFSYGYPY
;
A
#
# COMPACT_ATOMS: atom_id res chain seq x y z
N THR A 1 -5.89 3.71 26.83
CA THR A 1 -6.72 4.75 26.16
C THR A 1 -8.18 4.30 26.07
N ILE A 2 -8.51 3.12 25.50
CA ILE A 2 -9.89 2.61 25.34
C ILE A 2 -10.61 2.52 26.71
N ARG A 3 -9.98 1.93 27.71
CA ARG A 3 -10.56 1.82 29.07
C ARG A 3 -10.96 3.20 29.65
N ARG A 4 -10.08 4.20 29.57
CA ARG A 4 -10.37 5.57 30.05
C ARG A 4 -11.55 6.19 29.31
N THR A 5 -11.65 5.94 27.99
CA THR A 5 -12.80 6.43 27.21
C THR A 5 -14.10 5.80 27.68
N ILE A 6 -14.12 4.47 27.89
CA ILE A 6 -15.30 3.77 28.41
C ILE A 6 -15.67 4.28 29.80
N GLU A 7 -14.71 4.42 30.72
CA GLU A 7 -14.94 4.94 32.08
C GLU A 7 -15.53 6.37 32.03
N SER A 8 -14.96 7.25 31.18
CA SER A 8 -15.46 8.63 31.03
C SER A 8 -16.87 8.68 30.46
N PHE A 9 -17.19 7.87 29.45
CA PHE A 9 -18.53 7.80 28.88
C PHE A 9 -19.54 7.21 29.89
N THR A 10 -19.13 6.22 30.66
CA THR A 10 -19.97 5.60 31.69
C THR A 10 -20.32 6.62 32.80
N ALA A 11 -19.33 7.35 33.28
CA ALA A 11 -19.54 8.40 34.27
C ALA A 11 -20.50 9.48 33.71
N LYS A 12 -20.25 9.95 32.50
CA LYS A 12 -21.13 10.97 31.88
C LYS A 12 -22.53 10.46 31.63
N TYR A 13 -22.72 9.20 31.27
CA TYR A 13 -24.03 8.57 31.11
C TYR A 13 -24.83 8.56 32.45
N GLN A 14 -24.15 8.36 33.57
CA GLN A 14 -24.75 8.34 34.90
C GLN A 14 -25.08 9.75 35.44
N GLU A 15 -24.27 10.74 35.08
CA GLU A 15 -24.36 12.10 35.62
C GLU A 15 -25.22 13.06 34.77
N ASP A 16 -25.29 12.83 33.46
CA ASP A 16 -25.95 13.71 32.49
C ASP A 16 -27.13 13.00 31.83
N SER A 17 -28.35 13.33 32.26
CA SER A 17 -29.58 12.73 31.75
C SER A 17 -29.86 13.03 30.27
N VAL A 18 -29.40 14.17 29.75
CA VAL A 18 -29.52 14.50 28.32
C VAL A 18 -28.61 13.65 27.48
N PHE A 19 -27.37 13.46 27.94
CA PHE A 19 -26.43 12.58 27.31
C PHE A 19 -26.92 11.11 27.36
N ALA A 20 -27.43 10.65 28.46
CA ALA A 20 -28.02 9.32 28.60
C ALA A 20 -29.15 9.07 27.59
N GLN A 21 -30.06 10.02 27.42
CA GLN A 21 -31.14 9.92 26.41
C GLN A 21 -30.60 9.84 24.98
N GLN A 22 -29.54 10.59 24.65
CA GLN A 22 -28.90 10.52 23.32
C GLN A 22 -28.24 9.17 23.08
N VAL A 23 -27.55 8.62 24.09
CA VAL A 23 -26.97 7.30 24.05
C VAL A 23 -28.02 6.24 23.85
N ASP A 24 -29.09 6.26 24.66
CA ASP A 24 -30.20 5.29 24.56
C ASP A 24 -30.86 5.33 23.17
N ALA A 25 -31.13 6.53 22.66
CA ALA A 25 -31.68 6.68 21.31
C ALA A 25 -30.75 6.12 20.21
N SER A 26 -29.47 6.28 20.40
CA SER A 26 -28.45 5.72 19.47
C SER A 26 -28.37 4.20 19.55
N VAL A 27 -28.36 3.64 20.76
CA VAL A 27 -28.38 2.20 21.02
C VAL A 27 -29.63 1.56 20.43
N ARG A 28 -30.81 2.16 20.63
CA ARG A 28 -32.06 1.66 20.04
C ARG A 28 -32.00 1.60 18.51
N ARG A 29 -31.47 2.64 17.86
CA ARG A 29 -31.29 2.63 16.38
C ARG A 29 -30.36 1.53 15.91
N ILE A 30 -29.23 1.32 16.61
CA ILE A 30 -28.27 0.27 16.29
C ILE A 30 -28.89 -1.11 16.47
N LEU A 31 -29.60 -1.32 17.59
CA LEU A 31 -30.27 -2.60 17.86
C LEU A 31 -31.39 -2.87 16.84
N ALA A 32 -32.18 -1.86 16.48
CA ALA A 32 -33.22 -2.00 15.45
C ALA A 32 -32.61 -2.42 14.11
N ALA A 33 -31.55 -1.77 13.66
CA ALA A 33 -30.86 -2.12 12.43
C ALA A 33 -30.27 -3.53 12.47
N LYS A 34 -29.71 -3.95 13.61
CA LYS A 34 -29.20 -5.32 13.79
C LYS A 34 -30.31 -6.37 13.75
N LEU A 35 -31.43 -6.12 14.42
CA LEU A 35 -32.57 -7.02 14.41
C LEU A 35 -33.24 -7.11 13.03
N GLU A 36 -33.19 -6.03 12.25
CA GLU A 36 -33.67 -6.04 10.87
C GLU A 36 -32.75 -6.90 9.97
N SER A 37 -31.45 -6.88 10.23
CA SER A 37 -30.48 -7.70 9.51
C SER A 37 -30.46 -9.17 9.94
N TYR A 38 -30.87 -9.46 11.19
CA TYR A 38 -30.90 -10.80 11.79
C TYR A 38 -32.26 -11.04 12.44
N PRO A 39 -33.29 -11.43 11.66
CA PRO A 39 -34.66 -11.63 12.19
C PRO A 39 -34.72 -12.65 13.34
N ASP A 40 -33.91 -13.71 13.24
CA ASP A 40 -33.72 -14.72 14.28
C ASP A 40 -32.40 -14.47 15.00
N PHE A 41 -32.38 -13.49 15.91
CA PHE A 41 -31.18 -13.10 16.63
C PHE A 41 -30.78 -14.14 17.67
N ASN A 42 -30.08 -15.16 17.22
CA ASN A 42 -29.42 -16.17 18.06
C ASN A 42 -27.94 -16.27 17.72
N ILE A 43 -27.15 -16.94 18.56
CA ILE A 43 -25.71 -17.02 18.40
C ILE A 43 -25.32 -17.75 17.10
N ASP A 44 -26.09 -18.77 16.73
CA ASP A 44 -25.80 -19.60 15.55
C ASP A 44 -26.10 -18.84 14.25
N ALA A 45 -27.05 -17.89 14.29
CA ALA A 45 -27.34 -17.00 13.15
C ALA A 45 -26.31 -15.88 12.98
N VAL A 46 -25.61 -15.50 14.07
CA VAL A 46 -24.62 -14.41 14.07
C VAL A 46 -23.20 -14.90 13.85
N LEU A 47 -22.91 -16.10 14.35
CA LEU A 47 -21.60 -16.74 14.14
C LEU A 47 -21.69 -17.69 12.95
N PRO A 48 -21.03 -17.38 11.83
CA PRO A 48 -20.98 -18.32 10.71
C PRO A 48 -20.29 -19.61 11.15
N PRO A 49 -20.71 -20.76 10.58
CA PRO A 49 -19.99 -22.01 10.78
C PRO A 49 -18.52 -21.86 10.40
N ILE A 50 -17.66 -22.64 11.07
CA ILE A 50 -16.18 -22.55 10.87
C ILE A 50 -15.80 -22.87 9.42
N GLU A 51 -16.60 -23.66 8.75
CA GLU A 51 -16.45 -24.06 7.34
C GLU A 51 -16.58 -22.86 6.39
N GLU A 52 -17.36 -21.83 6.75
CA GLU A 52 -17.48 -20.60 5.96
C GLU A 52 -16.24 -19.71 6.02
N LEU A 53 -15.31 -19.98 6.96
CA LEU A 53 -14.01 -19.31 6.98
C LEU A 53 -13.16 -19.67 5.76
N ASP A 54 -13.37 -20.83 5.17
CA ASP A 54 -12.67 -21.25 3.94
C ASP A 54 -13.07 -20.39 2.73
N ASP A 55 -14.24 -19.74 2.80
CA ASP A 55 -14.71 -18.80 1.77
C ASP A 55 -14.08 -17.39 1.91
N LEU A 56 -13.42 -17.13 3.05
CA LEU A 56 -12.71 -15.87 3.25
C LEU A 56 -11.52 -15.77 2.28
N GLY A 57 -11.50 -14.71 1.52
CA GLY A 57 -10.43 -14.46 0.54
C GLY A 57 -10.71 -15.03 -0.87
N GLN A 58 -11.81 -15.73 -1.10
CA GLN A 58 -12.20 -16.21 -2.43
C GLN A 58 -12.68 -15.11 -3.38
N PHE A 59 -12.82 -13.88 -2.88
CA PHE A 59 -13.21 -12.71 -3.67
C PHE A 59 -12.05 -12.02 -4.38
N ALA A 60 -10.93 -12.69 -4.60
CA ALA A 60 -9.76 -12.14 -5.29
C ALA A 60 -10.10 -11.55 -6.67
N SER A 61 -11.04 -12.18 -7.40
CA SER A 61 -11.49 -11.68 -8.71
C SER A 61 -12.27 -10.36 -8.59
N VAL A 62 -13.10 -10.21 -7.56
CA VAL A 62 -13.85 -8.97 -7.29
C VAL A 62 -12.88 -7.87 -6.87
N SER A 63 -11.94 -8.19 -5.98
CA SER A 63 -10.91 -7.26 -5.52
C SER A 63 -10.03 -6.80 -6.69
N LEU A 64 -9.62 -7.72 -7.57
CA LEU A 64 -8.83 -7.39 -8.76
C LEU A 64 -9.62 -6.52 -9.74
N LYS A 65 -10.89 -6.83 -9.98
CA LYS A 65 -11.77 -6.02 -10.84
C LYS A 65 -11.92 -4.62 -10.27
N THR A 66 -12.27 -4.50 -8.99
CA THR A 66 -12.42 -3.20 -8.30
C THR A 66 -11.12 -2.39 -8.34
N ALA A 67 -9.98 -3.02 -8.08
CA ALA A 67 -8.68 -2.37 -8.17
C ALA A 67 -8.37 -1.89 -9.59
N SER A 68 -8.65 -2.73 -10.60
CA SER A 68 -8.43 -2.38 -12.01
C SER A 68 -9.30 -1.21 -12.47
N GLU A 69 -10.56 -1.15 -12.03
CA GLU A 69 -11.48 -0.06 -12.33
C GLU A 69 -11.15 1.22 -11.54
N GLY A 70 -10.51 1.07 -10.37
CA GLY A 70 -10.09 2.19 -9.51
C GLY A 70 -8.75 2.83 -9.91
N ILE A 71 -7.99 2.22 -10.81
CA ILE A 71 -6.72 2.80 -11.27
C ILE A 71 -6.96 4.07 -12.05
N THR A 72 -6.36 5.17 -11.61
CA THR A 72 -6.45 6.47 -12.29
C THR A 72 -5.10 6.84 -12.89
N LEU A 73 -5.07 7.10 -14.19
CA LEU A 73 -3.90 7.65 -14.88
C LEU A 73 -3.84 9.16 -14.62
N LEU A 74 -2.82 9.61 -13.87
CA LEU A 74 -2.62 11.02 -13.55
C LEU A 74 -1.78 11.74 -14.63
N SER A 75 -0.79 11.03 -15.17
CA SER A 75 0.12 11.57 -16.21
C SER A 75 0.83 10.41 -16.91
N PRO A 76 1.02 10.48 -18.22
CA PRO A 76 0.49 11.45 -19.17
C PRO A 76 -1.02 11.26 -19.41
N SER A 77 -1.63 12.10 -20.26
CA SER A 77 -3.03 11.86 -20.66
C SER A 77 -3.16 10.54 -21.46
N HIS A 78 -4.37 9.97 -21.47
CA HIS A 78 -4.63 8.73 -22.21
C HIS A 78 -4.25 8.79 -23.70
N GLU A 79 -4.40 9.95 -24.33
CA GLU A 79 -4.05 10.17 -25.74
C GLU A 79 -2.53 10.07 -25.96
N PHE A 80 -1.76 10.60 -25.03
CA PHE A 80 -0.30 10.52 -25.07
C PHE A 80 0.24 9.16 -24.65
N LEU A 81 -0.48 8.45 -23.79
CA LEU A 81 -0.02 7.18 -23.26
C LEU A 81 0.26 6.16 -24.36
N ALA A 82 -0.65 6.04 -25.33
CA ALA A 82 -0.50 5.09 -26.44
C ALA A 82 0.75 5.34 -27.31
N GLY A 83 1.18 6.62 -27.41
CA GLY A 83 2.40 7.00 -28.14
C GLY A 83 3.67 7.02 -27.29
N LEU A 84 3.53 7.13 -25.97
CA LEU A 84 4.65 7.21 -25.03
C LEU A 84 4.95 5.89 -24.34
N LEU A 85 3.99 4.95 -24.28
CA LEU A 85 4.25 3.63 -23.71
C LEU A 85 5.37 2.99 -24.54
N PRO A 86 6.58 2.89 -23.95
CA PRO A 86 7.64 2.17 -24.61
C PRO A 86 7.23 0.72 -24.76
N GLN A 87 7.95 0.01 -25.62
CA GLN A 87 7.82 -1.44 -25.64
C GLN A 87 7.97 -1.97 -24.21
N PRO A 88 7.15 -2.95 -23.80
CA PRO A 88 7.25 -3.55 -22.46
C PRO A 88 8.68 -3.96 -22.18
N PRO A 89 9.10 -4.02 -20.90
CA PRO A 89 10.46 -4.44 -20.55
C PRO A 89 10.83 -5.75 -21.23
N SER A 90 11.98 -5.77 -21.87
CA SER A 90 12.51 -6.99 -22.50
C SER A 90 13.29 -7.84 -21.50
N PHE A 91 13.54 -9.11 -21.85
CA PHE A 91 14.30 -10.04 -21.02
C PHE A 91 15.73 -9.54 -20.69
N SER A 92 16.31 -8.68 -21.55
CA SER A 92 17.66 -8.13 -21.37
C SER A 92 17.72 -6.86 -20.53
N GLU A 93 16.59 -6.21 -20.24
CA GLU A 93 16.55 -4.94 -19.54
C GLU A 93 16.52 -5.10 -18.03
N TYR A 94 17.16 -4.15 -17.34
CA TYR A 94 17.18 -4.09 -15.89
C TYR A 94 16.05 -3.19 -15.37
N ILE A 95 15.43 -3.61 -14.29
CA ILE A 95 14.34 -2.93 -13.60
C ILE A 95 14.76 -2.66 -12.16
N THR A 96 14.73 -1.42 -11.74
CA THR A 96 14.91 -1.04 -10.32
C THR A 96 13.60 -0.53 -9.76
N ILE A 97 13.22 -1.06 -8.61
CA ILE A 97 11.98 -0.73 -7.92
C ILE A 97 12.32 -0.13 -6.56
N PHE A 98 11.74 1.03 -6.27
CA PHE A 98 11.80 1.64 -4.96
C PHE A 98 10.42 1.64 -4.31
N THR A 99 10.32 1.17 -3.08
CA THR A 99 9.04 1.07 -2.35
C THR A 99 9.08 1.88 -1.06
N ASP A 100 8.08 2.76 -0.90
CA ASP A 100 7.79 3.47 0.34
C ASP A 100 7.24 2.48 1.36
N ILE A 101 8.12 1.96 2.22
CA ILE A 101 7.75 0.99 3.25
C ILE A 101 7.33 1.75 4.49
N ARG A 102 6.14 1.46 5.00
CA ARG A 102 5.64 2.00 6.25
C ARG A 102 5.24 0.88 7.19
N SER A 103 5.81 0.93 8.38
CA SER A 103 5.41 0.03 9.46
C SER A 103 4.16 0.56 10.13
N MET A 104 3.26 -0.34 10.45
CA MET A 104 2.08 -0.07 11.27
C MET A 104 1.97 -1.11 12.38
N ARG A 105 1.44 -0.69 13.51
CA ARG A 105 1.14 -1.56 14.63
C ARG A 105 -0.38 -1.61 14.81
N GLN A 106 -0.95 -2.78 14.76
CA GLN A 106 -2.40 -2.97 14.88
C GLN A 106 -2.89 -2.81 16.32
N CYS A 107 -2.05 -3.13 17.31
CA CYS A 107 -2.32 -2.97 18.74
C CYS A 107 -1.04 -2.64 19.52
N GLY A 108 -1.18 -2.26 20.79
CA GLY A 108 -0.05 -1.87 21.65
C GLY A 108 1.04 -2.94 21.78
N ASP A 109 0.62 -4.20 21.84
CA ASP A 109 1.50 -5.36 22.04
C ASP A 109 1.73 -6.18 20.76
N CYS A 110 1.17 -5.70 19.61
CA CYS A 110 1.38 -6.35 18.33
C CYS A 110 2.76 -6.04 17.75
N GLU A 111 3.26 -6.94 16.91
CA GLU A 111 4.44 -6.68 16.10
C GLU A 111 4.20 -5.61 15.05
N ASN A 112 5.27 -4.93 14.66
CA ASN A 112 5.21 -3.99 13.54
C ASN A 112 5.08 -4.77 12.23
N LEU A 113 4.06 -4.43 11.45
CA LEU A 113 3.84 -4.98 10.12
C LEU A 113 4.06 -3.90 9.07
N ASN A 114 4.75 -4.23 7.99
CA ASN A 114 4.88 -3.33 6.86
C ASN A 114 3.63 -3.37 6.00
N ARG A 115 3.08 -2.21 5.64
CA ARG A 115 1.93 -2.11 4.73
C ARG A 115 2.25 -2.68 3.35
N LEU A 116 3.45 -2.40 2.86
CA LEU A 116 4.01 -2.95 1.62
C LEU A 116 5.36 -3.58 1.93
N SER A 117 5.61 -4.77 1.41
CA SER A 117 6.95 -5.34 1.41
C SER A 117 7.79 -4.71 0.31
N THR A 118 9.10 -4.57 0.53
CA THR A 118 10.06 -4.13 -0.49
C THR A 118 9.94 -4.95 -1.77
N PHE A 119 9.64 -6.23 -1.65
CA PHE A 119 9.59 -7.17 -2.77
C PHE A 119 8.19 -7.44 -3.33
N ALA A 120 7.14 -6.88 -2.74
CA ALA A 120 5.76 -7.18 -3.14
C ALA A 120 5.52 -6.92 -4.64
N PHE A 121 5.93 -5.76 -5.12
CA PHE A 121 5.78 -5.39 -6.53
C PHE A 121 6.67 -6.23 -7.45
N ALA A 122 7.92 -6.48 -7.05
CA ALA A 122 8.84 -7.34 -7.80
C ALA A 122 8.30 -8.76 -7.94
N ASN A 123 7.79 -9.34 -6.85
CA ASN A 123 7.19 -10.67 -6.86
C ASN A 123 5.97 -10.73 -7.80
N THR A 124 5.16 -9.68 -7.81
CA THR A 124 4.01 -9.58 -8.74
C THR A 124 4.49 -9.54 -10.20
N LEU A 125 5.51 -8.74 -10.51
CA LEU A 125 6.10 -8.70 -11.85
C LEU A 125 6.68 -10.06 -12.26
N ILE A 126 7.40 -10.74 -11.37
CA ILE A 126 7.98 -12.07 -11.63
C ILE A 126 6.87 -13.09 -11.88
N ASN A 127 5.82 -13.07 -11.09
CA ASN A 127 4.68 -13.98 -11.24
C ASN A 127 3.94 -13.79 -12.57
N LEU A 128 3.80 -12.55 -13.03
CA LEU A 128 3.06 -12.22 -14.26
C LEU A 128 3.94 -12.30 -15.51
N TYR A 129 5.17 -11.79 -15.43
CA TYR A 129 6.03 -11.54 -16.59
C TYR A 129 7.40 -12.21 -16.52
N GLY A 130 7.81 -12.72 -15.37
CA GLY A 130 9.06 -13.41 -15.13
C GLY A 130 9.00 -14.93 -15.35
N SER A 131 9.83 -15.65 -14.61
CA SER A 131 9.96 -17.11 -14.71
C SER A 131 8.67 -17.87 -14.38
N GLN A 132 7.81 -17.29 -13.54
CA GLN A 132 6.53 -17.88 -13.13
C GLN A 132 5.39 -17.59 -14.12
N GLY A 133 5.56 -16.61 -15.01
CA GLY A 133 4.54 -16.16 -15.95
C GLY A 133 4.98 -16.25 -17.42
N SER A 134 4.87 -15.11 -18.13
CA SER A 134 5.12 -15.05 -19.59
C SER A 134 6.58 -15.16 -20.02
N ARG A 135 7.53 -15.13 -19.08
CA ARG A 135 8.98 -15.13 -19.32
C ARG A 135 9.48 -13.96 -20.18
N GLN A 136 8.78 -12.86 -20.14
CA GLN A 136 9.12 -11.64 -20.87
C GLN A 136 10.29 -10.89 -20.23
N ILE A 137 10.39 -10.94 -18.89
CA ILE A 137 11.45 -10.31 -18.09
C ILE A 137 12.29 -11.36 -17.37
N SER A 138 13.53 -10.99 -17.03
CA SER A 138 14.42 -11.86 -16.25
C SER A 138 14.37 -11.51 -14.78
N ASP A 139 14.07 -12.47 -13.91
CA ASP A 139 14.01 -12.31 -12.46
C ASP A 139 15.32 -11.74 -11.88
N SER A 140 16.48 -12.21 -12.43
CA SER A 140 17.81 -11.77 -11.99
C SER A 140 18.15 -10.33 -12.38
N ARG A 141 17.30 -9.67 -13.17
CA ARG A 141 17.46 -8.28 -13.60
C ARG A 141 16.51 -7.32 -12.89
N ILE A 142 15.78 -7.81 -11.91
CA ILE A 142 14.90 -7.00 -11.06
C ILE A 142 15.60 -6.76 -9.73
N SER A 143 15.71 -5.51 -9.34
CA SER A 143 16.24 -5.08 -8.04
C SER A 143 15.19 -4.29 -7.30
N SER A 144 15.00 -4.58 -6.00
CA SER A 144 14.01 -3.91 -5.17
C SER A 144 14.65 -3.31 -3.93
N TYR A 145 14.32 -2.06 -3.66
CA TYR A 145 14.85 -1.25 -2.57
C TYR A 145 13.73 -0.50 -1.86
N SER A 146 14.00 -0.10 -0.63
CA SER A 146 13.12 0.79 0.12
C SER A 146 13.42 2.26 -0.16
N PHE A 147 12.50 3.16 0.20
CA PHE A 147 12.75 4.60 0.20
C PHE A 147 13.83 5.01 1.21
N VAL A 148 14.01 4.26 2.29
CA VAL A 148 15.14 4.46 3.22
C VAL A 148 16.46 4.28 2.48
N GLN A 149 16.61 3.19 1.72
CA GLN A 149 17.80 2.94 0.90
C GLN A 149 17.95 3.99 -0.22
N LEU A 150 16.86 4.44 -0.83
CA LEU A 150 16.91 5.55 -1.79
C LEU A 150 17.50 6.82 -1.15
N THR A 151 17.14 7.10 0.12
CA THR A 151 17.69 8.22 0.87
C THR A 151 19.19 8.09 1.08
N GLU A 152 19.74 6.88 1.21
CA GLU A 152 21.19 6.66 1.28
C GLU A 152 21.91 7.11 -0.01
N ILE A 153 21.35 6.84 -1.19
CA ILE A 153 21.86 7.35 -2.47
C ILE A 153 21.84 8.88 -2.49
N LEU A 154 20.71 9.48 -2.10
CA LEU A 154 20.55 10.93 -2.11
C LEU A 154 21.51 11.64 -1.16
N ASN A 155 21.78 11.02 -0.01
CA ASN A 155 22.71 11.52 0.99
C ASN A 155 24.18 11.12 0.70
N GLN A 156 24.46 10.40 -0.37
CA GLN A 156 25.78 9.94 -0.76
C GLN A 156 26.51 9.20 0.38
N VAL A 157 25.78 8.33 1.06
CA VAL A 157 26.31 7.53 2.18
C VAL A 157 27.48 6.69 1.71
N THR A 158 28.62 6.79 2.42
CA THR A 158 29.88 6.09 2.02
C THR A 158 29.77 4.58 2.10
N ASN A 159 29.03 4.06 3.09
CA ASN A 159 28.76 2.63 3.25
C ASN A 159 27.23 2.41 3.25
N PRO A 160 26.62 2.34 2.07
CA PRO A 160 25.18 2.08 1.97
C PRO A 160 24.84 0.67 2.43
N SER A 161 23.59 0.47 2.84
CA SER A 161 23.05 -0.83 3.27
C SER A 161 23.13 -1.91 2.17
N ASP A 162 23.07 -1.49 0.89
CA ASP A 162 23.34 -2.33 -0.27
C ASP A 162 24.35 -1.64 -1.19
N PRO A 163 25.57 -2.20 -1.33
CA PRO A 163 26.63 -1.60 -2.16
C PRO A 163 26.33 -1.62 -3.66
N TYR A 164 25.41 -2.48 -4.11
CA TYR A 164 25.07 -2.63 -5.54
C TYR A 164 23.93 -1.74 -5.99
N MET A 165 23.26 -1.06 -5.07
CA MET A 165 22.06 -0.28 -5.36
C MET A 165 22.30 0.83 -6.40
N ALA A 166 23.37 1.59 -6.23
CA ALA A 166 23.75 2.66 -7.16
C ALA A 166 24.05 2.11 -8.58
N ASP A 167 24.75 0.99 -8.67
CA ASP A 167 25.06 0.35 -9.94
C ASP A 167 23.81 -0.28 -10.58
N ASN A 168 22.93 -0.86 -9.78
CA ASN A 168 21.64 -1.37 -10.25
C ASN A 168 20.78 -0.23 -10.80
N LEU A 169 20.68 0.89 -10.10
CA LEU A 169 19.97 2.06 -10.60
C LEU A 169 20.60 2.60 -11.89
N LYS A 170 21.93 2.70 -11.95
CA LYS A 170 22.65 3.23 -13.11
C LYS A 170 22.38 2.40 -14.38
N ARG A 171 22.42 1.08 -14.30
CA ARG A 171 22.21 0.18 -15.45
C ARG A 171 20.74 -0.08 -15.79
N SER A 172 19.80 0.31 -14.91
CA SER A 172 18.38 0.09 -15.14
C SER A 172 17.85 0.93 -16.29
N LYS A 173 17.06 0.28 -17.16
CA LYS A 173 16.26 0.95 -18.18
C LYS A 173 14.91 1.41 -17.62
N TRP A 174 14.40 0.70 -16.61
CA TRP A 174 13.14 0.96 -15.97
C TRP A 174 13.35 1.28 -14.48
N VAL A 175 12.74 2.35 -14.02
CA VAL A 175 12.72 2.73 -12.60
C VAL A 175 11.29 2.91 -12.17
N ILE A 176 10.88 2.17 -11.15
CA ILE A 176 9.51 2.13 -10.65
C ILE A 176 9.50 2.60 -9.20
N PHE A 177 8.64 3.55 -8.90
CA PHE A 177 8.43 4.04 -7.55
C PHE A 177 7.04 3.66 -7.06
N ASN A 178 6.98 2.95 -5.94
CA ASN A 178 5.76 2.64 -5.22
C ASN A 178 5.64 3.59 -4.02
N PHE A 179 4.73 4.55 -4.11
CA PHE A 179 4.62 5.67 -3.19
C PHE A 179 3.29 5.65 -2.44
N GLN A 180 3.31 5.85 -1.11
CA GLN A 180 2.13 5.85 -0.26
C GLN A 180 1.64 7.25 0.14
N GLY A 181 2.30 8.31 -0.29
CA GLY A 181 2.01 9.70 0.06
C GLY A 181 3.09 10.32 0.95
N LEU A 182 3.04 11.63 1.13
CA LEU A 182 3.95 12.35 2.03
C LEU A 182 3.51 12.19 3.48
N ASP A 183 4.49 12.10 4.37
CA ASP A 183 4.30 12.04 5.81
C ASP A 183 5.37 12.91 6.47
N ALA A 184 4.95 13.97 7.17
CA ALA A 184 5.86 14.94 7.73
C ALA A 184 6.78 14.35 8.82
N ASP A 185 6.35 13.27 9.45
CA ASP A 185 7.11 12.59 10.50
C ASP A 185 8.07 11.52 9.95
N LEU A 186 8.05 11.29 8.63
CA LEU A 186 8.84 10.26 7.98
C LEU A 186 9.63 10.85 6.79
N ASP A 187 10.86 11.27 7.05
CA ASP A 187 11.76 11.90 6.05
C ASP A 187 11.92 11.10 4.77
N GLN A 188 11.95 9.76 4.85
CA GLN A 188 12.07 8.90 3.68
C GLN A 188 10.92 9.06 2.69
N THR A 189 9.74 9.53 3.11
CA THR A 189 8.60 9.76 2.20
C THR A 189 8.86 10.88 1.19
N TYR A 190 9.83 11.77 1.49
CA TYR A 190 10.27 12.82 0.58
C TYR A 190 11.34 12.35 -0.41
N ALA A 191 11.81 11.10 -0.33
CA ALA A 191 12.90 10.61 -1.17
C ALA A 191 12.58 10.71 -2.67
N LEU A 192 11.35 10.40 -3.08
CA LEU A 192 10.93 10.55 -4.48
C LEU A 192 10.99 12.02 -4.93
N LYS A 193 10.45 12.95 -4.13
CA LYS A 193 10.50 14.39 -4.41
C LYS A 193 11.95 14.87 -4.52
N ARG A 194 12.81 14.47 -3.59
CA ARG A 194 14.24 14.79 -3.59
C ARG A 194 14.95 14.20 -4.82
N MET A 195 14.65 12.93 -5.17
CA MET A 195 15.22 12.30 -6.36
C MET A 195 14.93 13.11 -7.62
N LEU A 196 13.68 13.57 -7.79
CA LEU A 196 13.26 14.37 -8.93
C LEU A 196 13.89 15.78 -8.92
N ALA A 197 14.11 16.38 -7.75
CA ALA A 197 14.63 17.73 -7.63
C ALA A 197 16.17 17.79 -7.63
N GLU A 198 16.83 16.84 -6.95
CA GLU A 198 18.26 16.90 -6.66
C GLU A 198 19.10 15.96 -7.56
N ARG A 199 18.52 14.85 -7.99
CA ARG A 199 19.23 13.78 -8.71
C ARG A 199 18.46 13.26 -9.93
N PHE A 200 17.81 14.15 -10.65
CA PHE A 200 17.12 13.82 -11.90
C PHE A 200 18.08 13.20 -12.94
N ASP A 201 19.38 13.53 -12.85
CA ASP A 201 20.44 12.95 -13.66
C ASP A 201 20.43 11.42 -13.63
N LEU A 202 20.10 10.79 -12.51
CA LEU A 202 20.03 9.33 -12.35
C LEU A 202 18.81 8.70 -13.06
N LEU A 203 17.82 9.50 -13.41
CA LEU A 203 16.60 9.07 -14.12
C LEU A 203 16.62 9.40 -15.61
N GLN A 204 17.56 10.23 -16.05
CA GLN A 204 17.64 10.67 -17.42
C GLN A 204 17.82 9.50 -18.40
N GLY A 205 17.00 9.45 -19.46
CA GLY A 205 17.03 8.39 -20.47
C GLY A 205 16.44 7.04 -20.02
N LYS A 206 15.78 7.01 -18.86
CA LYS A 206 15.09 5.83 -18.32
C LYS A 206 13.58 5.97 -18.45
N ASN A 207 12.91 4.82 -18.47
CA ASN A 207 11.47 4.75 -18.35
C ASN A 207 11.12 4.80 -16.86
N VAL A 208 10.46 5.86 -16.43
CA VAL A 208 10.09 6.07 -15.02
C VAL A 208 8.60 5.89 -14.85
N MET A 209 8.20 5.07 -13.89
CA MET A 209 6.81 4.87 -13.49
C MET A 209 6.64 5.15 -12.01
N VAL A 210 5.57 5.83 -11.65
CA VAL A 210 5.21 6.10 -10.26
C VAL A 210 3.81 5.56 -10.00
N PHE A 211 3.71 4.64 -9.05
CA PHE A 211 2.44 4.13 -8.53
C PHE A 211 2.18 4.78 -7.18
N SER A 212 1.12 5.57 -7.11
CA SER A 212 0.66 6.17 -5.84
C SER A 212 -0.48 5.35 -5.25
N TYR A 213 -0.28 4.88 -4.02
CA TYR A 213 -1.29 4.15 -3.23
C TYR A 213 -2.02 5.06 -2.24
N GLY A 214 -1.67 6.34 -2.22
CA GLY A 214 -2.30 7.37 -1.40
C GLY A 214 -3.37 8.14 -2.18
N TYR A 215 -4.05 9.04 -1.46
CA TYR A 215 -4.95 9.98 -2.09
C TYR A 215 -4.15 10.90 -3.04
N PRO A 216 -4.64 11.14 -4.26
CA PRO A 216 -3.93 11.95 -5.25
C PRO A 216 -4.02 13.47 -4.98
N TYR A 217 -4.59 13.87 -3.83
CA TYR A 217 -4.81 15.27 -3.45
C TYR A 217 -3.99 15.66 -2.23
#